data_6496ef8c80ac8d78472cdc9d1c062891
#
_entry.id   6496ef8c80ac8d78472cdc9d1c062891
#
_cell.length_a   1.000
_cell.length_b   1.000
_cell.length_c   1.000
_cell.angle_alpha   90.00
_cell.angle_beta   90.00
_cell.angle_gamma   90.00
#
_symmetry.space_group_name_H-M   'P 1'
#
loop_
_entity.id
_entity.type
_entity.pdbx_description
1 polymer ?
#
loop_
_entity_poly.entity_id
_entity_poly.type
_entity_poly.pdbx_seq_one_letter_code
_entity_poly.pdbx_strand_id
1 'polypeptide(L)'
;MEEVLGLLEARRWDKYCRRTNIATPDQIEGDTFKRARLESNKIRPNETRLLEAIRPIAPEWHENTEVILNRNVQCKRHKDGANLGHSWLLWLGDFEGGALCFDDGTRIEGANTWHRFDGHEYHWNEPHVGQKYSVVLYRPTRESCAMQIARRRRERA
;
A
#
# COMPACT_ATOMS: atom_id res chain seq x y z
N MET A 1 13.46 -4.74 -8.82
CA MET A 1 12.85 -4.87 -7.47
C MET A 1 13.82 -4.66 -6.34
N GLU A 2 15.08 -5.06 -6.50
CA GLU A 2 16.12 -4.82 -5.48
C GLU A 2 16.34 -3.35 -5.17
N GLU A 3 16.30 -2.48 -6.17
CA GLU A 3 16.41 -1.04 -5.96
C GLU A 3 15.25 -0.50 -5.14
N VAL A 4 14.01 -0.93 -5.43
CA VAL A 4 12.83 -0.51 -4.66
C VAL A 4 12.95 -0.97 -3.21
N LEU A 5 13.34 -2.22 -2.96
CA LEU A 5 13.54 -2.73 -1.60
C LEU A 5 14.59 -1.91 -0.85
N GLY A 6 15.74 -1.64 -1.46
CA GLY A 6 16.78 -0.84 -0.84
C GLY A 6 16.32 0.57 -0.47
N LEU A 7 15.53 1.20 -1.33
CA LEU A 7 14.96 2.52 -1.06
C LEU A 7 13.90 2.48 0.05
N LEU A 8 13.10 1.42 0.12
CA LEU A 8 12.12 1.24 1.21
C LEU A 8 12.82 1.02 2.55
N GLU A 9 13.91 0.24 2.57
CA GLU A 9 14.70 0.01 3.78
C GLU A 9 15.35 1.30 4.29
N ALA A 10 15.78 2.18 3.40
CA ALA A 10 16.41 3.46 3.71
C ALA A 10 15.41 4.59 3.95
N ARG A 11 14.15 4.38 3.63
CA ARG A 11 13.12 5.41 3.71
C ARG A 11 12.85 5.84 5.14
N ARG A 12 12.64 7.14 5.34
CA ARG A 12 12.09 7.67 6.58
C ARG A 12 10.57 7.45 6.60
N TRP A 13 10.11 6.61 7.51
CA TRP A 13 8.70 6.29 7.67
C TRP A 13 8.03 7.23 8.67
N ASP A 14 6.81 7.69 8.31
CA ASP A 14 5.94 8.37 9.26
C ASP A 14 5.23 7.32 10.10
N LYS A 15 5.40 7.41 11.41
CA LYS A 15 4.78 6.48 12.36
C LYS A 15 3.33 6.80 12.67
N TYR A 16 2.85 7.95 12.22
CA TYR A 16 1.47 8.35 12.40
C TYR A 16 0.65 7.89 11.19
N CYS A 17 -0.40 7.11 11.46
CA CYS A 17 -1.29 6.62 10.43
C CYS A 17 -2.74 6.86 10.85
N ARG A 18 -3.52 7.51 9.98
CA ARG A 18 -4.96 7.77 10.20
C ARG A 18 -5.86 6.64 9.73
N ARG A 19 -5.31 5.61 9.13
CA ARG A 19 -6.10 4.49 8.58
C ARG A 19 -6.68 3.64 9.69
N THR A 20 -8.01 3.51 9.69
CA THR A 20 -8.74 2.73 10.71
C THR A 20 -8.78 1.23 10.41
N ASN A 21 -8.46 0.83 9.20
CA ASN A 21 -8.46 -0.56 8.76
C ASN A 21 -7.17 -1.32 9.06
N ILE A 22 -6.21 -0.68 9.75
CA ILE A 22 -4.98 -1.33 10.19
C ILE A 22 -5.19 -1.88 11.60
N ALA A 23 -4.74 -3.12 11.82
CA ALA A 23 -4.85 -3.77 13.13
C ALA A 23 -4.03 -3.02 14.19
N THR A 24 -4.62 -2.82 15.37
CA THR A 24 -3.96 -2.23 16.53
C THR A 24 -3.06 -3.26 17.23
N PRO A 25 -2.16 -2.86 18.15
CA PRO A 25 -1.24 -3.80 18.81
C PRO A 25 -1.91 -4.97 19.50
N ASP A 26 -3.03 -4.66 20.15
CA ASP A 26 -3.79 -5.63 20.90
C ASP A 26 -4.56 -6.61 20.01
N GLN A 27 -4.72 -6.30 18.72
CA GLN A 27 -5.38 -7.14 17.73
C GLN A 27 -4.42 -8.03 16.96
N ILE A 28 -3.11 -7.84 17.14
CA ILE A 28 -2.07 -8.63 16.48
C ILE A 28 -1.55 -9.66 17.47
N GLU A 29 -1.74 -10.93 17.12
CA GLU A 29 -1.19 -12.04 17.90
C GLU A 29 0.31 -12.17 17.64
N GLY A 30 1.10 -12.42 18.71
CA GLY A 30 2.55 -12.45 18.66
C GLY A 30 3.10 -11.03 18.48
N ASP A 31 4.39 -10.67 18.51
CA ASP A 31 4.54 -9.43 18.41
C ASP A 31 5.69 -8.70 18.30
N THR A 32 6.62 -9.16 17.48
CA THR A 32 7.86 -8.49 17.21
C THR A 32 7.66 -7.15 16.47
N PHE A 33 6.55 -6.96 15.77
CA PHE A 33 6.35 -5.83 14.86
C PHE A 33 5.19 -4.91 15.22
N LYS A 34 4.71 -4.94 16.44
CA LYS A 34 3.58 -4.10 16.90
C LYS A 34 3.75 -2.61 16.62
N ARG A 35 4.99 -2.11 16.68
CA ARG A 35 5.29 -0.71 16.43
C ARG A 35 5.24 -0.34 14.96
N ALA A 36 5.59 -1.29 14.10
CA ALA A 36 5.70 -1.04 12.66
C ALA A 36 4.35 -0.97 11.94
N ARG A 37 3.28 -1.47 12.56
CA ARG A 37 1.95 -1.44 11.95
C ARG A 37 1.40 -0.05 11.64
N LEU A 38 1.95 0.97 12.28
CA LEU A 38 1.55 2.35 12.00
C LEU A 38 2.24 2.93 10.77
N GLU A 39 3.15 2.20 10.16
CA GLU A 39 3.93 2.66 9.03
C GLU A 39 3.24 2.34 7.70
N SER A 40 2.13 3.04 7.46
CA SER A 40 1.39 3.01 6.21
C SER A 40 1.24 4.44 5.70
N ASN A 41 2.01 4.77 4.68
CA ASN A 41 2.12 6.13 4.21
C ASN A 41 1.87 6.23 2.70
N LYS A 42 1.15 7.25 2.26
CA LYS A 42 1.22 7.64 0.86
C LYS A 42 2.64 8.08 0.54
N ILE A 43 3.11 7.73 -0.66
CA ILE A 43 4.38 8.24 -1.14
C ILE A 43 4.31 9.76 -1.24
N ARG A 44 5.37 10.46 -0.81
CA ARG A 44 5.45 11.92 -0.86
C ARG A 44 5.90 12.37 -2.26
N PRO A 45 5.42 13.54 -2.74
CA PRO A 45 5.85 14.05 -4.05
C PRO A 45 7.36 14.25 -4.19
N ASN A 46 8.07 14.48 -3.08
CA ASN A 46 9.53 14.66 -3.09
C ASN A 46 10.33 13.34 -3.04
N GLU A 47 9.66 12.20 -2.92
CA GLU A 47 10.29 10.88 -2.99
C GLU A 47 10.50 10.45 -4.45
N THR A 48 11.17 11.29 -5.22
CA THR A 48 11.32 11.13 -6.67
C THR A 48 12.10 9.88 -7.05
N ARG A 49 13.15 9.52 -6.31
CA ARG A 49 13.93 8.30 -6.58
C ARG A 49 13.09 7.05 -6.43
N LEU A 50 12.25 7.00 -5.41
CA LEU A 50 11.38 5.86 -5.16
C LEU A 50 10.29 5.76 -6.25
N LEU A 51 9.68 6.88 -6.64
CA LEU A 51 8.74 6.92 -7.75
C LEU A 51 9.37 6.48 -9.07
N GLU A 52 10.58 6.95 -9.37
CA GLU A 52 11.33 6.57 -10.55
C GLU A 52 11.73 5.09 -10.58
N ALA A 53 11.92 4.49 -9.40
CA ALA A 53 12.20 3.06 -9.29
C ALA A 53 10.94 2.20 -9.42
N ILE A 54 9.81 2.64 -8.87
CA ILE A 54 8.53 1.89 -8.89
C ILE A 54 7.88 1.95 -10.27
N ARG A 55 7.80 3.13 -10.85
CA ARG A 55 7.05 3.36 -12.10
C ARG A 55 7.45 2.42 -13.24
N PRO A 56 8.74 2.21 -13.56
CA PRO A 56 9.13 1.32 -14.65
C PRO A 56 8.79 -0.15 -14.45
N ILE A 57 8.68 -0.60 -13.21
CA ILE A 57 8.34 -2.01 -12.89
C ILE A 57 6.87 -2.22 -12.62
N ALA A 58 6.07 -1.16 -12.57
CA ALA A 58 4.63 -1.25 -12.35
C ALA A 58 3.93 -1.92 -13.54
N PRO A 59 2.99 -2.85 -13.28
CA PRO A 59 2.25 -3.52 -14.38
C PRO A 59 1.32 -2.57 -15.12
N GLU A 60 0.81 -1.55 -14.42
CA GLU A 60 0.01 -0.48 -15.00
C GLU A 60 0.37 0.83 -14.29
N TRP A 61 0.36 1.93 -15.05
CA TRP A 61 0.56 3.25 -14.49
C TRP A 61 -0.31 4.26 -15.24
N HIS A 62 -1.17 4.96 -14.52
CA HIS A 62 -2.03 6.01 -15.03
C HIS A 62 -1.63 7.36 -14.43
N GLU A 63 -2.06 8.44 -15.04
CA GLU A 63 -1.76 9.79 -14.57
C GLU A 63 -2.22 10.02 -13.11
N ASN A 64 -3.35 9.42 -12.73
CA ASN A 64 -3.90 9.53 -11.38
C ASN A 64 -3.55 8.36 -10.45
N THR A 65 -2.59 7.52 -10.82
CA THR A 65 -2.11 6.44 -9.96
C THR A 65 -1.50 7.00 -8.67
N GLU A 66 -1.96 6.51 -7.54
CA GLU A 66 -1.40 6.80 -6.23
C GLU A 66 -0.71 5.57 -5.65
N VAL A 67 0.26 5.80 -4.78
CA VAL A 67 1.08 4.77 -4.18
C VAL A 67 0.97 4.84 -2.67
N ILE A 68 0.59 3.73 -2.04
CA ILE A 68 0.71 3.55 -0.60
C ILE A 68 1.85 2.59 -0.32
N LEU A 69 2.68 2.95 0.64
CA LEU A 69 3.81 2.17 1.11
C LEU A 69 3.52 1.69 2.52
N ASN A 70 3.75 0.42 2.77
CA ASN A 70 3.54 -0.18 4.09
C ASN A 70 4.79 -0.90 4.56
N ARG A 71 5.05 -0.84 5.87
CA ARG A 71 6.07 -1.63 6.53
C ARG A 71 5.43 -2.37 7.71
N ASN A 72 5.41 -3.71 7.62
CA ASN A 72 4.89 -4.61 8.66
C ASN A 72 3.44 -4.32 9.08
N VAL A 73 2.59 -3.92 8.12
CA VAL A 73 1.19 -3.61 8.35
C VAL A 73 0.35 -4.87 8.22
N GLN A 74 -0.59 -5.04 9.13
CA GLN A 74 -1.64 -6.04 9.04
C GLN A 74 -3.00 -5.33 8.97
N CYS A 75 -3.68 -5.48 7.84
CA CYS A 75 -5.00 -4.89 7.65
C CYS A 75 -6.09 -5.78 8.24
N LYS A 76 -7.06 -5.14 8.89
CA LYS A 76 -8.32 -5.79 9.30
C LYS A 76 -9.19 -6.00 8.07
N ARG A 77 -10.21 -6.84 8.22
CA ARG A 77 -11.22 -7.03 7.18
C ARG A 77 -11.89 -5.69 6.83
N HIS A 78 -11.76 -5.27 5.59
CA HIS A 78 -12.29 -4.02 5.05
C HIS A 78 -12.45 -4.10 3.54
N LYS A 79 -13.06 -3.08 2.96
CA LYS A 79 -13.09 -2.86 1.51
C LYS A 79 -12.77 -1.40 1.19
N ASP A 80 -12.21 -1.17 0.02
CA ASP A 80 -11.82 0.15 -0.47
C ASP A 80 -12.82 0.63 -1.52
N GLY A 81 -13.93 1.20 -1.09
CA GLY A 81 -15.04 1.57 -1.97
C GLY A 81 -14.77 2.76 -2.89
N ALA A 82 -13.68 3.50 -2.67
CA ALA A 82 -13.40 4.74 -3.39
C ALA A 82 -12.34 4.59 -4.49
N ASN A 83 -11.96 3.36 -4.88
CA ASN A 83 -10.97 3.11 -5.91
C ASN A 83 -11.63 2.80 -7.25
N LEU A 84 -10.98 3.25 -8.34
CA LEU A 84 -11.36 2.89 -9.71
C LEU A 84 -10.73 1.57 -10.09
N GLY A 85 -11.56 0.61 -10.54
CA GLY A 85 -11.08 -0.68 -11.01
C GLY A 85 -10.32 -1.46 -9.95
N HIS A 86 -9.34 -2.22 -10.40
CA HIS A 86 -8.50 -3.06 -9.53
C HIS A 86 -7.27 -2.31 -9.04
N SER A 87 -6.64 -2.87 -8.03
CA SER A 87 -5.37 -2.41 -7.46
C SER A 87 -4.26 -3.42 -7.72
N TRP A 88 -3.02 -2.98 -7.56
CA TRP A 88 -1.84 -3.83 -7.66
C TRP A 88 -1.06 -3.80 -6.37
N LEU A 89 -0.54 -4.95 -5.97
CA LEU A 89 0.19 -5.15 -4.72
C LEU A 89 1.51 -5.88 -4.99
N LEU A 90 2.59 -5.31 -4.48
CA LEU A 90 3.91 -5.92 -4.48
C LEU A 90 4.41 -6.05 -3.06
N TRP A 91 4.74 -7.26 -2.63
CA TRP A 91 5.43 -7.48 -1.36
C TRP A 91 6.92 -7.67 -1.59
N LEU A 92 7.71 -7.04 -0.73
CA LEU A 92 9.17 -7.13 -0.71
C LEU A 92 9.66 -7.36 0.71
N GLY A 93 10.87 -7.89 0.86
CA GLY A 93 11.49 -8.13 2.14
C GLY A 93 11.64 -9.62 2.47
N ASP A 94 12.12 -9.87 3.67
CA ASP A 94 12.31 -11.22 4.19
C ASP A 94 11.26 -11.52 5.24
N PHE A 95 10.20 -12.20 4.85
CA PHE A 95 9.04 -12.48 5.70
C PHE A 95 8.36 -13.79 5.32
N GLU A 96 7.57 -14.32 6.27
CA GLU A 96 6.69 -15.45 6.07
C GLU A 96 5.27 -15.10 6.50
N GLY A 97 4.26 -15.66 5.84
CA GLY A 97 2.86 -15.37 6.11
C GLY A 97 2.40 -14.06 5.50
N GLY A 98 1.37 -13.46 6.08
CA GLY A 98 0.85 -12.17 5.66
C GLY A 98 0.02 -12.17 4.38
N ALA A 99 -0.51 -13.33 3.99
CA ALA A 99 -1.36 -13.43 2.80
C ALA A 99 -2.52 -12.45 2.83
N LEU A 100 -2.95 -12.01 1.66
CA LEU A 100 -4.16 -11.22 1.49
C LEU A 100 -5.33 -12.18 1.24
N CYS A 101 -6.32 -12.14 2.12
CA CYS A 101 -7.47 -13.04 2.10
C CYS A 101 -8.74 -12.30 1.72
N PHE A 102 -9.64 -12.98 1.05
CA PHE A 102 -10.94 -12.46 0.60
C PHE A 102 -12.09 -13.32 1.14
N ASP A 103 -13.27 -12.73 1.27
CA ASP A 103 -14.46 -13.43 1.76
C ASP A 103 -14.86 -14.66 0.93
N ASP A 104 -14.52 -14.66 -0.37
CA ASP A 104 -14.80 -15.78 -1.27
C ASP A 104 -13.84 -16.96 -1.13
N GLY A 105 -12.88 -16.89 -0.21
CA GLY A 105 -11.84 -17.90 0.00
C GLY A 105 -10.59 -17.71 -0.83
N THR A 106 -10.55 -16.72 -1.72
CA THR A 106 -9.33 -16.37 -2.47
C THR A 106 -8.25 -15.92 -1.51
N ARG A 107 -7.03 -16.36 -1.75
CA ARG A 107 -5.87 -16.07 -0.93
C ARG A 107 -4.68 -15.78 -1.81
N ILE A 108 -4.09 -14.60 -1.66
CA ILE A 108 -2.96 -14.11 -2.44
C ILE A 108 -1.73 -14.08 -1.56
N GLU A 109 -0.61 -14.67 -2.03
CA GLU A 109 0.65 -14.65 -1.32
C GLU A 109 1.84 -14.69 -2.28
N GLY A 110 3.01 -14.32 -1.82
CA GLY A 110 4.26 -14.37 -2.57
C GLY A 110 4.90 -13.01 -2.76
N ALA A 111 6.18 -12.92 -2.37
CA ALA A 111 7.01 -11.74 -2.54
C ALA A 111 7.59 -11.64 -3.96
N ASN A 112 8.08 -10.47 -4.31
CA ASN A 112 8.79 -10.18 -5.56
C ASN A 112 7.98 -10.38 -6.84
N THR A 113 6.66 -10.35 -6.73
CA THR A 113 5.75 -10.42 -7.87
C THR A 113 4.54 -9.51 -7.63
N TRP A 114 4.04 -8.91 -8.69
CA TRP A 114 2.84 -8.09 -8.59
C TRP A 114 1.59 -8.96 -8.58
N HIS A 115 0.70 -8.65 -7.65
CA HIS A 115 -0.61 -9.29 -7.52
C HIS A 115 -1.70 -8.27 -7.84
N ARG A 116 -2.59 -8.63 -8.74
CA ARG A 116 -3.79 -7.84 -9.03
C ARG A 116 -4.91 -8.26 -8.09
N PHE A 117 -5.63 -7.31 -7.52
CA PHE A 117 -6.78 -7.61 -6.67
C PHE A 117 -7.88 -6.54 -6.79
N ASP A 118 -9.09 -6.94 -6.47
CA ASP A 118 -10.23 -6.03 -6.41
C ASP A 118 -10.42 -5.56 -4.96
N GLY A 119 -10.03 -4.31 -4.69
CA GLY A 119 -10.18 -3.69 -3.37
C GLY A 119 -11.63 -3.44 -2.96
N HIS A 120 -12.60 -3.55 -3.88
CA HIS A 120 -14.02 -3.43 -3.57
C HIS A 120 -14.58 -4.65 -2.84
N GLU A 121 -13.87 -5.79 -2.91
CA GLU A 121 -14.19 -6.98 -2.15
C GLU A 121 -13.61 -6.89 -0.73
N TYR A 122 -14.30 -7.45 0.25
CA TYR A 122 -13.77 -7.51 1.60
C TYR A 122 -12.50 -8.33 1.65
N HIS A 123 -11.44 -7.77 2.23
CA HIS A 123 -10.14 -8.39 2.32
C HIS A 123 -9.43 -8.01 3.63
N TRP A 124 -8.47 -8.85 4.01
CA TRP A 124 -7.64 -8.67 5.22
C TRP A 124 -6.32 -9.39 5.06
N ASN A 125 -5.34 -9.04 5.91
CA ASN A 125 -4.07 -9.77 5.95
C ASN A 125 -4.06 -10.79 7.07
N GLU A 126 -3.49 -11.95 6.78
CA GLU A 126 -3.06 -12.88 7.81
C GLU A 126 -1.83 -12.31 8.54
N PRO A 127 -1.54 -12.76 9.78
CA PRO A 127 -0.31 -12.41 10.47
C PRO A 127 0.93 -12.81 9.68
N HIS A 128 2.03 -12.09 9.87
CA HIS A 128 3.31 -12.39 9.25
C HIS A 128 4.44 -12.35 10.28
N VAL A 129 5.55 -12.97 9.92
CA VAL A 129 6.81 -12.93 10.68
C VAL A 129 7.90 -12.44 9.74
N GLY A 130 8.78 -11.59 10.24
CA GLY A 130 9.85 -11.00 9.43
C GLY A 130 9.57 -9.58 9.00
N GLN A 131 10.42 -9.04 8.15
CA GLN A 131 10.34 -7.67 7.66
C GLN A 131 9.60 -7.64 6.32
N LYS A 132 8.40 -7.10 6.33
CA LYS A 132 7.50 -7.09 5.16
C LYS A 132 7.22 -5.67 4.72
N TYR A 133 7.57 -5.38 3.48
CA TYR A 133 7.18 -4.13 2.82
C TYR A 133 6.10 -4.41 1.79
N SER A 134 5.20 -3.47 1.58
CA SER A 134 4.28 -3.54 0.46
C SER A 134 4.18 -2.21 -0.27
N VAL A 135 4.03 -2.32 -1.58
CA VAL A 135 3.75 -1.21 -2.49
C VAL A 135 2.39 -1.48 -3.08
N VAL A 136 1.44 -0.57 -2.84
CA VAL A 136 0.08 -0.68 -3.38
C VAL A 136 -0.15 0.45 -4.37
N LEU A 137 -0.51 0.09 -5.59
CA LEU A 137 -0.89 1.03 -6.65
C LEU A 137 -2.40 1.01 -6.81
N TYR A 138 -3.01 2.18 -6.77
CA TYR A 138 -4.46 2.30 -6.93
C TYR A 138 -4.81 3.63 -7.61
N ARG A 139 -6.03 3.71 -8.11
CA ARG A 139 -6.56 4.95 -8.69
C ARG A 139 -7.77 5.38 -7.87
N PRO A 140 -7.74 6.55 -7.20
CA PRO A 140 -8.89 7.03 -6.46
C PRO A 140 -10.02 7.48 -7.40
N THR A 141 -11.27 7.31 -6.98
CA THR A 141 -12.44 7.83 -7.71
C THR A 141 -12.51 9.34 -7.68
N ARG A 142 -11.87 9.96 -6.67
CA ARG A 142 -11.78 11.41 -6.53
C ARG A 142 -10.39 11.88 -6.93
N GLU A 143 -10.32 13.03 -7.59
CA GLU A 143 -9.05 13.69 -7.88
C GLU A 143 -8.28 13.94 -6.58
N SER A 144 -6.97 13.82 -6.63
CA SER A 144 -6.11 14.21 -5.52
C SER A 144 -6.30 15.70 -5.18
N CYS A 145 -5.97 16.11 -3.95
CA CYS A 145 -6.05 17.51 -3.57
C CYS A 145 -5.29 18.44 -4.53
N ALA A 146 -4.11 18.00 -5.00
CA ALA A 146 -3.32 18.76 -5.96
C ALA A 146 -4.06 18.96 -7.29
N MET A 147 -4.67 17.89 -7.81
CA MET A 147 -5.47 17.95 -9.03
C MET A 147 -6.71 18.82 -8.87
N GLN A 148 -7.38 18.73 -7.73
CA GLN A 148 -8.53 19.58 -7.41
C GLN A 148 -8.14 21.06 -7.36
N ILE A 149 -7.03 21.39 -6.74
CA ILE A 149 -6.51 22.76 -6.68
C ILE A 149 -6.16 23.26 -8.08
N ALA A 150 -5.46 22.46 -8.89
CA ALA A 150 -5.10 22.83 -10.25
C ALA A 150 -6.32 23.06 -11.13
N ARG A 151 -7.36 22.22 -11.00
CA ARG A 151 -8.62 22.40 -11.69
C ARG A 151 -9.31 23.70 -11.29
N ARG A 152 -9.43 23.96 -9.98
CA ARG A 152 -10.04 25.20 -9.46
C ARG A 152 -9.32 26.45 -9.93
N ARG A 153 -7.99 26.42 -10.01
CA ARG A 153 -7.19 27.53 -10.55
C ARG A 153 -7.48 27.77 -12.02
N ARG A 154 -7.62 26.70 -12.82
CA ARG A 154 -7.99 26.81 -14.24
C ARG A 154 -9.39 27.35 -14.44
N GLU A 155 -10.36 26.95 -13.62
CA GLU A 155 -11.75 27.43 -13.66
C GLU A 155 -11.87 28.91 -13.27
N ARG A 156 -10.93 29.43 -12.48
CA ARG A 156 -10.88 30.84 -12.06
C ARG A 156 -10.16 31.77 -13.03
N ALA A 157 -9.43 31.19 -13.96
CA ALA A 157 -8.64 31.97 -14.92
C ALA A 157 -9.50 32.54 -16.06
#